data_0268f50954e073073d7ea4a0ab994628
#
_entry.id   0268f50954e073073d7ea4a0ab994628
#
_cell.length_a   1.000
_cell.length_b   1.000
_cell.length_c   1.000
_cell.angle_alpha   90.00
_cell.angle_beta   90.00
_cell.angle_gamma   90.00
#
_symmetry.space_group_name_H-M   'P 1'
#
loop_
_entity.id
_entity.type
_entity.pdbx_description
1 polymer ?
#
loop_
_entity_poly.entity_id
_entity_poly.type
_entity_poly.pdbx_seq_one_letter_code
_entity_poly.pdbx_strand_id
1 'polypeptide(L)'
;MAGQVFRPHGRFELRQERGVFVLEAEGPWNRETFDAYVAALKTRVGDKPKRWGAYCFVTGEALVSPELILPWRESNALLAKAGLVAVAYHFADAQFARFYEMVFREAIGEVPFEVTFVDSKAQALAWLAERSLVGD
;
A
#
# COMPACT_ATOMS: atom_id res chain seq x y z
N MET A 1 5.43 -32.01 7.50
CA MET A 1 5.03 -31.31 7.29
C MET A 1 5.50 -30.45 7.06
N ALA A 2 5.83 -30.46 6.77
CA ALA A 2 6.24 -29.53 6.71
C ALA A 2 5.70 -28.44 6.40
N GLY A 3 5.27 -28.39 5.76
CA GLY A 3 4.88 -27.35 5.28
C GLY A 3 4.36 -26.43 6.03
N GLN A 4 4.19 -26.55 6.71
CA GLN A 4 3.74 -25.80 7.41
C GLN A 4 4.36 -24.75 7.92
N VAL A 5 5.33 -24.67 7.73
CA VAL A 5 6.15 -23.88 8.52
C VAL A 5 6.09 -22.40 8.22
N PHE A 6 6.07 -21.99 6.97
CA PHE A 6 6.12 -20.59 6.60
C PHE A 6 4.84 -20.17 5.90
N ARG A 7 3.77 -20.07 6.65
CA ARG A 7 2.54 -19.53 6.12
C ARG A 7 2.59 -18.02 6.11
N PRO A 8 2.03 -17.37 5.09
CA PRO A 8 1.91 -15.91 5.13
C PRO A 8 1.09 -15.46 6.33
N HIS A 9 1.55 -14.39 6.95
CA HIS A 9 0.82 -13.72 8.01
C HIS A 9 0.10 -12.52 7.43
N GLY A 10 -1.15 -12.37 7.79
CA GLY A 10 -1.98 -11.33 7.23
C GLY A 10 -2.48 -11.69 5.86
N ARG A 11 -3.12 -10.77 5.21
CA ARG A 11 -3.70 -10.98 3.89
C ARG A 11 -3.66 -9.68 3.10
N PHE A 12 -3.88 -9.80 1.79
CA PHE A 12 -4.07 -8.62 0.97
C PHE A 12 -4.99 -8.95 -0.20
N GLU A 13 -5.61 -7.90 -0.73
CA GLU A 13 -6.37 -7.96 -1.96
C GLU A 13 -5.97 -6.74 -2.78
N LEU A 14 -5.63 -6.95 -4.03
CA LEU A 14 -5.21 -5.87 -4.93
C LEU A 14 -6.18 -5.83 -6.09
N ARG A 15 -6.80 -4.66 -6.33
CA ARG A 15 -7.71 -4.49 -7.44
C ARG A 15 -7.58 -3.09 -8.01
N GLN A 16 -8.30 -2.82 -9.06
CA GLN A 16 -8.30 -1.52 -9.69
C GLN A 16 -9.74 -1.00 -9.74
N GLU A 17 -9.95 0.22 -9.29
CA GLU A 17 -11.26 0.87 -9.30
C GLU A 17 -11.10 2.26 -9.88
N ARG A 18 -11.81 2.55 -10.97
CA ARG A 18 -11.81 3.89 -11.56
C ARG A 18 -10.40 4.42 -11.82
N GLY A 19 -9.49 3.54 -12.23
CA GLY A 19 -8.11 3.92 -12.52
C GLY A 19 -7.18 3.96 -11.31
N VAL A 20 -7.71 3.78 -10.12
CA VAL A 20 -6.93 3.79 -8.88
C VAL A 20 -6.62 2.37 -8.47
N PHE A 21 -5.38 2.10 -8.09
CA PHE A 21 -5.05 0.82 -7.48
C PHE A 21 -5.52 0.83 -6.04
N VAL A 22 -6.28 -0.19 -5.67
CA VAL A 22 -6.80 -0.33 -4.32
C VAL A 22 -6.16 -1.56 -3.70
N LEU A 23 -5.43 -1.34 -2.62
CA LEU A 23 -4.86 -2.42 -1.83
C LEU A 23 -5.59 -2.48 -0.50
N GLU A 24 -6.18 -3.64 -0.20
CA GLU A 24 -6.68 -3.90 1.14
C GLU A 24 -5.69 -4.83 1.80
N ALA A 25 -5.12 -4.39 2.89
CA ALA A 25 -4.05 -5.11 3.56
C ALA A 25 -4.45 -5.40 4.99
N GLU A 26 -4.35 -6.65 5.40
CA GLU A 26 -4.57 -7.05 6.78
C GLU A 26 -3.24 -7.45 7.38
N GLY A 27 -2.76 -6.66 8.32
CA GLY A 27 -1.50 -6.92 8.99
C GLY A 27 -1.64 -7.74 10.25
N PRO A 28 -0.53 -8.10 10.87
CA PRO A 28 0.83 -7.78 10.42
C PRO A 28 1.28 -8.70 9.28
N TRP A 29 2.15 -8.19 8.41
CA TRP A 29 2.69 -8.99 7.31
C TRP A 29 4.05 -9.56 7.67
N ASN A 30 4.34 -10.76 7.17
CA ASN A 30 5.69 -11.29 7.18
C ASN A 30 6.28 -11.19 5.78
N ARG A 31 7.49 -11.72 5.61
CA ARG A 31 8.18 -11.63 4.33
C ARG A 31 7.43 -12.35 3.21
N GLU A 32 6.82 -13.50 3.53
CA GLU A 32 6.08 -14.27 2.54
C GLU A 32 4.89 -13.49 2.00
N THR A 33 4.15 -12.81 2.87
CA THR A 33 3.01 -12.00 2.45
C THR A 33 3.49 -10.80 1.62
N PHE A 34 4.58 -10.17 2.04
CA PHE A 34 5.14 -9.05 1.29
C PHE A 34 5.58 -9.49 -0.11
N ASP A 35 6.27 -10.63 -0.22
CA ASP A 35 6.74 -11.12 -1.51
C ASP A 35 5.57 -11.46 -2.43
N ALA A 36 4.49 -12.02 -1.87
CA ALA A 36 3.29 -12.31 -2.65
C ALA A 36 2.64 -11.02 -3.19
N TYR A 37 2.63 -9.96 -2.36
CA TYR A 37 2.12 -8.67 -2.77
C TYR A 37 2.96 -8.08 -3.92
N VAL A 38 4.28 -8.13 -3.82
CA VAL A 38 5.15 -7.62 -4.87
C VAL A 38 4.93 -8.39 -6.18
N ALA A 39 4.79 -9.71 -6.10
CA ALA A 39 4.51 -10.53 -7.27
C ALA A 39 3.19 -10.14 -7.93
N ALA A 40 2.15 -9.92 -7.11
CA ALA A 40 0.84 -9.50 -7.63
C ALA A 40 0.91 -8.13 -8.30
N LEU A 41 1.66 -7.20 -7.74
CA LEU A 41 1.87 -5.89 -8.35
C LEU A 41 2.52 -6.01 -9.71
N LYS A 42 3.55 -6.84 -9.82
CA LYS A 42 4.28 -7.00 -11.09
C LYS A 42 3.38 -7.46 -12.21
N THR A 43 2.38 -8.30 -11.93
CA THR A 43 1.48 -8.77 -12.97
C THR A 43 0.51 -7.69 -13.43
N ARG A 44 0.32 -6.63 -12.66
CA ARG A 44 -0.65 -5.58 -12.99
C ARG A 44 -0.02 -4.30 -13.51
N VAL A 45 1.28 -4.14 -13.29
CA VAL A 45 1.98 -2.91 -13.61
C VAL A 45 1.96 -2.58 -15.11
N GLY A 46 1.88 -3.60 -15.96
CA GLY A 46 1.88 -3.38 -17.40
C GLY A 46 0.62 -2.74 -17.97
N ASP A 47 -0.51 -2.84 -17.25
CA ASP A 47 -1.82 -2.42 -17.76
C ASP A 47 -2.30 -1.10 -17.19
N LYS A 48 -1.43 -0.34 -16.54
CA LYS A 48 -1.85 0.86 -15.87
C LYS A 48 -1.55 2.11 -16.67
N PRO A 49 -2.19 3.24 -16.33
CA PRO A 49 -1.86 4.53 -16.94
C PRO A 49 -0.41 4.92 -16.67
N LYS A 50 0.12 5.83 -17.48
CA LYS A 50 1.46 6.35 -17.26
C LYS A 50 1.63 7.00 -15.89
N ARG A 51 0.53 7.57 -15.38
CA ARG A 51 0.52 8.29 -14.13
C ARG A 51 -0.67 7.76 -13.34
N TRP A 52 -0.44 7.26 -12.13
CA TRP A 52 -1.49 6.59 -11.38
C TRP A 52 -1.34 6.79 -9.89
N GLY A 53 -2.42 6.52 -9.17
CA GLY A 53 -2.45 6.63 -7.73
C GLY A 53 -2.95 5.37 -7.07
N ALA A 54 -2.78 5.29 -5.75
CA ALA A 54 -3.19 4.12 -4.97
C ALA A 54 -3.89 4.53 -3.69
N TYR A 55 -4.86 3.71 -3.31
CA TYR A 55 -5.52 3.80 -2.02
C TYR A 55 -5.24 2.50 -1.28
N CYS A 56 -4.69 2.61 -0.07
CA CYS A 56 -4.32 1.46 0.73
C CYS A 56 -5.13 1.46 2.02
N PHE A 57 -6.02 0.48 2.17
CA PHE A 57 -6.83 0.32 3.37
C PHE A 57 -6.21 -0.79 4.22
N VAL A 58 -5.81 -0.42 5.43
CA VAL A 58 -5.06 -1.31 6.32
C VAL A 58 -5.90 -1.70 7.51
N THR A 59 -6.09 -3.01 7.70
CA THR A 59 -6.79 -3.56 8.85
C THR A 59 -5.81 -4.36 9.69
N GLY A 60 -6.23 -4.75 10.90
CA GLY A 60 -5.36 -5.46 11.81
C GLY A 60 -4.23 -4.57 12.33
N GLU A 61 -3.14 -5.17 12.72
CA GLU A 61 -1.99 -4.42 13.21
C GLU A 61 -1.18 -3.84 12.05
N ALA A 62 -1.01 -2.53 12.05
CA ALA A 62 -0.26 -1.85 11.00
C ALA A 62 1.18 -1.60 11.45
N LEU A 63 1.78 -2.57 12.11
CA LEU A 63 3.18 -2.52 12.52
C LEU A 63 4.05 -3.04 11.39
N VAL A 64 5.22 -2.46 11.25
CA VAL A 64 6.15 -2.84 10.18
C VAL A 64 7.34 -3.55 10.80
N SER A 65 7.53 -4.81 10.41
CA SER A 65 8.70 -5.57 10.82
C SER A 65 9.96 -4.93 10.23
N PRO A 66 11.02 -4.76 11.01
CA PRO A 66 12.25 -4.17 10.49
C PRO A 66 12.78 -4.82 9.23
N GLU A 67 12.59 -6.13 9.07
CA GLU A 67 13.07 -6.84 7.89
C GLU A 67 12.35 -6.46 6.61
N LEU A 68 11.18 -5.80 6.72
CA LEU A 68 10.40 -5.38 5.55
C LEU A 68 10.71 -3.95 5.12
N ILE A 69 11.42 -3.17 5.93
CA ILE A 69 11.64 -1.75 5.65
C ILE A 69 12.40 -1.54 4.33
N LEU A 70 13.55 -2.19 4.19
CA LEU A 70 14.33 -2.05 2.96
C LEU A 70 13.60 -2.57 1.72
N PRO A 71 13.04 -3.80 1.75
CA PRO A 71 12.27 -4.29 0.61
C PRO A 71 11.10 -3.37 0.24
N TRP A 72 10.44 -2.77 1.23
CA TRP A 72 9.33 -1.88 0.99
C TRP A 72 9.81 -0.59 0.31
N ARG A 73 10.91 -0.02 0.78
CA ARG A 73 11.49 1.17 0.15
C ARG A 73 11.93 0.89 -1.27
N GLU A 74 12.52 -0.27 -1.52
CA GLU A 74 12.91 -0.68 -2.86
C GLU A 74 11.69 -0.82 -3.77
N SER A 75 10.62 -1.43 -3.26
CA SER A 75 9.38 -1.57 -4.00
C SER A 75 8.79 -0.20 -4.34
N ASN A 76 8.79 0.72 -3.38
CA ASN A 76 8.27 2.06 -3.62
C ASN A 76 9.07 2.80 -4.69
N ALA A 77 10.38 2.64 -4.73
CA ALA A 77 11.20 3.26 -5.75
C ALA A 77 10.84 2.72 -7.14
N LEU A 78 10.62 1.41 -7.25
CA LEU A 78 10.21 0.81 -8.51
C LEU A 78 8.82 1.26 -8.94
N LEU A 79 7.89 1.37 -8.00
CA LEU A 79 6.54 1.85 -8.29
C LEU A 79 6.55 3.28 -8.78
N ALA A 80 7.39 4.13 -8.19
CA ALA A 80 7.52 5.50 -8.64
C ALA A 80 8.01 5.56 -10.08
N LYS A 81 9.00 4.74 -10.43
CA LYS A 81 9.48 4.66 -11.81
C LYS A 81 8.40 4.16 -12.76
N ALA A 82 7.49 3.35 -12.24
CA ALA A 82 6.39 2.81 -13.04
C ALA A 82 5.19 3.77 -13.12
N GLY A 83 5.28 4.95 -12.52
CA GLY A 83 4.26 5.98 -12.67
C GLY A 83 3.43 6.27 -11.42
N LEU A 84 3.73 5.65 -10.29
CA LEU A 84 3.02 5.97 -9.06
C LEU A 84 3.39 7.37 -8.61
N VAL A 85 2.38 8.23 -8.42
CA VAL A 85 2.61 9.62 -8.03
C VAL A 85 1.93 10.02 -6.72
N ALA A 86 1.01 9.20 -6.20
CA ALA A 86 0.31 9.55 -4.96
C ALA A 86 -0.29 8.31 -4.32
N VAL A 87 -0.15 8.21 -3.00
CA VAL A 87 -0.73 7.11 -2.21
C VAL A 87 -1.47 7.68 -1.01
N ALA A 88 -2.71 7.24 -0.81
CA ALA A 88 -3.48 7.56 0.38
C ALA A 88 -3.62 6.32 1.25
N TYR A 89 -3.17 6.39 2.49
CA TYR A 89 -3.31 5.31 3.46
C TYR A 89 -4.47 5.57 4.41
N HIS A 90 -5.22 4.53 4.71
CA HIS A 90 -6.36 4.60 5.60
C HIS A 90 -6.28 3.41 6.56
N PHE A 91 -6.14 3.70 7.86
CA PHE A 91 -6.10 2.65 8.89
C PHE A 91 -7.49 2.45 9.45
N ALA A 92 -7.97 1.21 9.43
CA ALA A 92 -9.31 0.89 9.92
C ALA A 92 -9.45 1.14 11.41
N ASP A 93 -8.37 0.94 12.18
CA ASP A 93 -8.39 1.16 13.62
C ASP A 93 -8.16 2.63 13.92
N ALA A 94 -9.25 3.37 14.09
CA ALA A 94 -9.18 4.81 14.34
C ALA A 94 -8.46 5.14 15.65
N GLN A 95 -8.52 4.25 16.64
CA GLN A 95 -7.88 4.48 17.92
C GLN A 95 -6.37 4.55 17.81
N PHE A 96 -5.77 3.74 16.96
CA PHE A 96 -4.34 3.68 16.79
C PHE A 96 -3.85 4.32 15.50
N ALA A 97 -4.74 4.98 14.75
CA ALA A 97 -4.42 5.50 13.43
C ALA A 97 -3.21 6.45 13.46
N ARG A 98 -3.14 7.34 14.44
CA ARG A 98 -2.02 8.29 14.51
C ARG A 98 -0.70 7.61 14.80
N PHE A 99 -0.73 6.58 15.64
CA PHE A 99 0.47 5.81 15.93
C PHE A 99 0.93 5.07 14.67
N TYR A 100 0.00 4.42 13.97
CA TYR A 100 0.32 3.70 12.74
C TYR A 100 0.82 4.66 11.64
N GLU A 101 0.25 5.86 11.58
CA GLU A 101 0.73 6.87 10.65
C GLU A 101 2.21 7.19 10.90
N MET A 102 2.58 7.36 12.16
CA MET A 102 3.95 7.64 12.52
C MET A 102 4.87 6.48 12.14
N VAL A 103 4.43 5.24 12.42
CA VAL A 103 5.18 4.05 12.05
C VAL A 103 5.40 3.97 10.54
N PHE A 104 4.35 4.23 9.76
CA PHE A 104 4.44 4.19 8.30
C PHE A 104 5.33 5.30 7.74
N ARG A 105 5.20 6.51 8.26
CA ARG A 105 6.03 7.61 7.79
C ARG A 105 7.51 7.32 7.99
N GLU A 106 7.84 6.75 9.13
CA GLU A 106 9.22 6.40 9.41
C GLU A 106 9.70 5.25 8.53
N ALA A 107 8.88 4.22 8.38
CA ALA A 107 9.25 3.05 7.56
C ALA A 107 9.39 3.41 6.09
N ILE A 108 8.49 4.23 5.56
CA ILE A 108 8.52 4.63 4.15
C ILE A 108 9.73 5.53 3.86
N GLY A 109 10.05 6.43 4.79
CA GLY A 109 11.11 7.39 4.57
C GLY A 109 10.75 8.39 3.49
N GLU A 110 11.73 8.89 2.79
CA GLU A 110 11.50 9.80 1.67
C GLU A 110 11.15 9.01 0.42
N VAL A 111 10.09 9.41 -0.26
CA VAL A 111 9.65 8.76 -1.49
C VAL A 111 9.39 9.85 -2.55
N PRO A 112 9.54 9.52 -3.84
CA PRO A 112 9.34 10.51 -4.91
C PRO A 112 7.86 10.62 -5.33
N PHE A 113 6.93 10.29 -4.45
CA PHE A 113 5.51 10.49 -4.70
C PHE A 113 4.84 11.05 -3.44
N GLU A 114 3.65 11.60 -3.59
CA GLU A 114 2.93 12.17 -2.46
C GLU A 114 2.31 11.07 -1.61
N VAL A 115 2.32 11.27 -0.29
CA VAL A 115 1.71 10.34 0.65
C VAL A 115 0.79 11.14 1.56
N THR A 116 -0.42 10.63 1.78
CA THR A 116 -1.32 11.20 2.77
C THR A 116 -1.97 10.09 3.58
N PHE A 117 -2.55 10.47 4.71
CA PHE A 117 -3.27 9.56 5.59
C PHE A 117 -4.67 10.12 5.76
N VAL A 118 -5.66 9.29 5.52
CA VAL A 118 -7.07 9.70 5.48
C VAL A 118 -7.90 8.85 6.44
N ASP A 119 -9.11 9.29 6.72
CA ASP A 119 -10.00 8.61 7.65
C ASP A 119 -11.11 7.84 6.94
N SER A 120 -11.19 7.93 5.63
CA SER A 120 -12.22 7.23 4.86
C SER A 120 -11.80 7.05 3.42
N LYS A 121 -12.41 6.09 2.75
CA LYS A 121 -12.21 5.87 1.32
C LYS A 121 -12.64 7.11 0.51
N ALA A 122 -13.73 7.75 0.94
CA ALA A 122 -14.23 8.94 0.24
C ALA A 122 -13.17 10.05 0.26
N GLN A 123 -12.51 10.27 1.40
CA GLN A 123 -11.43 11.24 1.49
C GLN A 123 -10.27 10.86 0.58
N ALA A 124 -9.92 9.58 0.54
CA ALA A 124 -8.83 9.11 -0.32
C ALA A 124 -9.14 9.39 -1.78
N LEU A 125 -10.33 9.03 -2.23
CA LEU A 125 -10.70 9.22 -3.64
C LEU A 125 -10.78 10.70 -3.99
N ALA A 126 -11.28 11.54 -3.09
CA ALA A 126 -11.33 12.99 -3.32
C ALA A 126 -9.92 13.56 -3.45
N TRP A 127 -9.01 13.16 -2.58
CA TRP A 127 -7.62 13.61 -2.62
C TRP A 127 -6.93 13.17 -3.91
N LEU A 128 -7.17 11.93 -4.35
CA LEU A 128 -6.61 11.42 -5.59
C LEU A 128 -7.25 12.12 -6.81
N ALA A 129 -8.54 12.43 -6.74
CA ALA A 129 -9.23 13.13 -7.81
C ALA A 129 -8.70 14.55 -8.03
N GLU A 130 -8.32 15.22 -6.94
CA GLU A 130 -7.68 16.54 -7.04
C GLU A 130 -6.39 16.49 -7.86
N ARG A 131 -5.79 15.33 -7.93
CA ARG A 131 -4.54 15.08 -8.68
C ARG A 131 -4.80 14.47 -10.04
N SER A 132 -6.07 14.40 -10.46
CA SER A 132 -6.49 13.82 -11.74
C SER A 132 -6.13 12.35 -11.87
N LEU A 133 -6.21 11.62 -10.75
CA LEU A 133 -5.83 10.20 -10.73
C LEU A 133 -7.02 9.26 -10.66
N VAL A 134 -8.24 9.79 -10.56
CA VAL A 134 -9.45 8.97 -10.52
C VAL A 134 -10.16 9.08 -11.85
N GLY A 135 -10.39 7.94 -12.50
CA GLY A 135 -11.12 7.89 -13.76
C GLY A 135 -12.62 7.76 -13.56
N ASP A 136 -13.34 7.81 -14.64
CA ASP A 136 -14.79 7.70 -14.63
C ASP A 136 -15.31 6.27 -14.40
#